data_e4f47607899cf94c908ed32e94f7133b
#
_entry.id   e4f47607899cf94c908ed32e94f7133b
#
_cell.length_a   1.000
_cell.length_b   1.000
_cell.length_c   1.000
_cell.angle_alpha   90.00
_cell.angle_beta   90.00
_cell.angle_gamma   90.00
#
_symmetry.space_group_name_H-M   'P 1'
#
loop_
_entity.id
_entity.type
_entity.pdbx_description
1 polymer ?
#
loop_
_entity_poly.entity_id
_entity_poly.type
_entity_poly.pdbx_seq_one_letter_code
_entity_poly.pdbx_strand_id
1 'polypeptide(L)'
;MSLTYRVGDATQPRERPAVILHVVNNKGLWGAGFTAALDDAYRGEPGTVYRGWAQGRQDALFGLDSVLCQRLDTQLWLCHLCAQNGVGRGQRRVDYESLAYCLEGAVTLAPSLPKLSFHLPRIGTGYGGGSWKTVEAILLRTVAARFPTYVYDLP
;
A
#
# COMPACT_ATOMS: atom_id res chain seq x y z
N MET A 1 15.26 7.19 2.84
CA MET A 1 16.40 7.43 3.73
C MET A 1 16.55 6.31 4.75
N SER A 2 15.45 5.80 5.28
CA SER A 2 15.53 4.76 6.29
C SER A 2 14.31 3.86 6.25
N LEU A 3 14.55 2.60 6.57
CA LEU A 3 13.50 1.60 6.77
C LEU A 3 13.59 1.14 8.22
N THR A 4 12.50 1.29 8.95
CA THR A 4 12.44 0.97 10.39
C THR A 4 11.30 -0.01 10.62
N TYR A 5 11.57 -1.04 11.40
CA TYR A 5 10.57 -2.01 11.81
C TYR A 5 9.99 -1.63 13.17
N ARG A 6 8.67 -1.80 13.32
CA ARG A 6 8.03 -1.58 14.61
C ARG A 6 6.86 -2.54 14.80
N VAL A 7 6.49 -2.74 16.04
CA VAL A 7 5.27 -3.49 16.39
C VAL A 7 4.15 -2.47 16.56
N GLY A 8 3.02 -2.71 15.91
CA GLY A 8 1.89 -1.79 15.97
C GLY A 8 0.89 -2.01 14.84
N ASP A 9 0.06 -1.01 14.64
CA ASP A 9 -1.02 -1.02 13.65
C ASP A 9 -0.71 -0.04 12.53
N ALA A 10 -0.38 -0.57 11.35
CA ALA A 10 -0.06 0.25 10.18
C ALA A 10 -1.26 1.06 9.66
N THR A 11 -2.50 0.70 10.05
CA THR A 11 -3.66 1.50 9.66
C THR A 11 -3.77 2.80 10.45
N GLN A 12 -3.01 2.94 11.54
CA GLN A 12 -3.06 4.13 12.41
C GLN A 12 -1.65 4.60 12.76
N PRO A 13 -0.89 5.11 11.79
CA PRO A 13 0.45 5.62 12.05
C PRO A 13 0.40 6.81 13.00
N ARG A 14 1.38 6.87 13.90
CA ARG A 14 1.47 7.96 14.89
C ARG A 14 2.06 9.22 14.30
N GLU A 15 3.01 9.07 13.37
CA GLU A 15 3.63 10.21 12.69
C GLU A 15 2.63 10.85 11.71
N ARG A 16 2.68 12.16 11.60
CA ARG A 16 1.88 12.94 10.65
C ARG A 16 2.73 14.06 10.07
N PRO A 17 2.64 14.37 8.79
CA PRO A 17 1.80 13.70 7.78
C PRO A 17 2.32 12.32 7.41
N ALA A 18 1.42 11.44 7.00
CA ALA A 18 1.75 10.06 6.71
C ALA A 18 1.00 9.53 5.49
N VAL A 19 1.64 8.59 4.80
CA VAL A 19 1.04 7.81 3.71
C VAL A 19 1.08 6.34 4.11
N ILE A 20 -0.08 5.69 4.09
CA ILE A 20 -0.18 4.25 4.26
C ILE A 20 -0.07 3.60 2.89
N LEU A 21 0.75 2.57 2.76
CA LEU A 21 0.91 1.80 1.53
C LEU A 21 0.36 0.39 1.72
N HIS A 22 -0.37 -0.10 0.73
CA HIS A 22 -0.74 -1.51 0.69
C HIS A 22 -0.88 -2.00 -0.76
N VAL A 23 -0.83 -3.31 -0.94
CA VAL A 23 -0.94 -3.93 -2.25
C VAL A 23 -2.37 -4.40 -2.47
N VAL A 24 -2.90 -4.13 -3.65
CA VAL A 24 -4.21 -4.61 -4.07
C VAL A 24 -4.07 -5.46 -5.35
N ASN A 25 -5.09 -6.29 -5.60
CA ASN A 25 -5.13 -7.13 -6.80
C ASN A 25 -5.80 -6.40 -7.96
N ASN A 26 -5.62 -6.96 -9.16
CA ASN A 26 -6.18 -6.42 -10.39
C ASN A 26 -7.56 -7.03 -10.75
N LYS A 27 -8.23 -7.68 -9.78
CA LYS A 27 -9.53 -8.33 -10.00
C LYS A 27 -10.70 -7.60 -9.32
N GLY A 28 -10.43 -6.55 -8.59
CA GLY A 28 -11.49 -5.81 -7.88
C GLY A 28 -11.97 -6.50 -6.61
N LEU A 29 -11.20 -7.44 -6.06
CA LEU A 29 -11.59 -8.20 -4.87
C LEU A 29 -10.95 -7.60 -3.62
N TRP A 30 -11.76 -7.45 -2.58
CA TRP A 30 -11.41 -6.75 -1.35
C TRP A 30 -12.04 -7.43 -0.15
N GLY A 31 -11.40 -7.35 1.01
CA GLY A 31 -12.08 -7.75 2.26
C GLY A 31 -11.36 -8.77 3.11
N ALA A 32 -10.11 -9.09 2.84
CA ALA A 32 -9.32 -10.01 3.64
C ALA A 32 -8.05 -9.33 4.16
N GLY A 33 -7.58 -9.77 5.34
CA GLY A 33 -6.32 -9.30 5.90
C GLY A 33 -6.29 -7.79 6.15
N PHE A 34 -5.28 -7.11 5.65
CA PHE A 34 -5.06 -5.69 5.89
C PHE A 34 -6.19 -4.81 5.39
N THR A 35 -6.85 -5.21 4.30
CA THR A 35 -7.97 -4.44 3.75
C THR A 35 -9.16 -4.41 4.72
N ALA A 36 -9.43 -5.51 5.41
CA ALA A 36 -10.45 -5.54 6.44
C ALA A 36 -10.11 -4.59 7.58
N ALA A 37 -8.85 -4.54 8.00
CA ALA A 37 -8.39 -3.63 9.04
C ALA A 37 -8.51 -2.17 8.61
N LEU A 38 -8.21 -1.86 7.36
CA LEU A 38 -8.40 -0.50 6.81
C LEU A 38 -9.86 -0.08 6.86
N ASP A 39 -10.77 -0.95 6.44
CA ASP A 39 -12.20 -0.63 6.46
C ASP A 39 -12.72 -0.43 7.89
N ASP A 40 -12.25 -1.25 8.83
CA ASP A 40 -12.60 -1.08 10.24
C ASP A 40 -12.14 0.28 10.79
N ALA A 41 -10.92 0.69 10.42
CA ALA A 41 -10.36 1.94 10.91
C ALA A 41 -11.00 3.18 10.26
N TYR A 42 -11.46 3.07 9.01
CA TYR A 42 -11.89 4.23 8.21
C TYR A 42 -13.28 4.06 7.61
N ARG A 43 -14.17 3.35 8.31
CA ARG A 43 -15.61 3.25 8.02
C ARG A 43 -15.93 2.74 6.62
N GLY A 44 -15.13 1.83 6.11
CA GLY A 44 -15.34 1.24 4.79
C GLY A 44 -14.94 2.13 3.61
N GLU A 45 -14.44 3.34 3.85
CA GLU A 45 -14.03 4.24 2.77
C GLU A 45 -12.92 3.65 1.88
N PRO A 46 -11.87 3.01 2.44
CA PRO A 46 -10.85 2.42 1.59
C PRO A 46 -11.40 1.41 0.58
N GLY A 47 -12.27 0.51 1.03
CA GLY A 47 -12.88 -0.49 0.14
C GLY A 47 -13.81 0.12 -0.89
N THR A 48 -14.57 1.15 -0.51
CA THR A 48 -15.46 1.87 -1.43
C THR A 48 -14.66 2.53 -2.55
N VAL A 49 -13.55 3.18 -2.23
CA VAL A 49 -12.69 3.81 -3.24
C VAL A 49 -12.04 2.77 -4.15
N TYR A 50 -11.50 1.69 -3.57
CA TYR A 50 -10.89 0.64 -4.37
C TYR A 50 -11.89 0.00 -5.34
N ARG A 51 -13.07 -0.38 -4.86
CA ARG A 51 -14.10 -0.99 -5.71
C ARG A 51 -14.57 -0.03 -6.80
N GLY A 52 -14.73 1.25 -6.46
CA GLY A 52 -15.06 2.28 -7.46
C GLY A 52 -13.99 2.40 -8.53
N TRP A 53 -12.72 2.34 -8.13
CA TRP A 53 -11.59 2.36 -9.06
C TRP A 53 -11.62 1.14 -10.00
N ALA A 54 -11.83 -0.05 -9.44
CA ALA A 54 -11.91 -1.28 -10.23
C ALA A 54 -13.10 -1.28 -11.20
N GLN A 55 -14.14 -0.50 -10.90
CA GLN A 55 -15.34 -0.37 -11.74
C GLN A 55 -15.28 0.83 -12.69
N GLY A 56 -14.14 1.50 -12.78
CA GLY A 56 -13.95 2.63 -13.70
C GLY A 56 -14.57 3.94 -13.22
N ARG A 57 -14.82 4.10 -11.93
CA ARG A 57 -15.42 5.33 -11.37
C ARG A 57 -14.41 6.37 -10.91
N GLN A 58 -13.12 6.09 -11.06
CA GLN A 58 -12.04 7.02 -10.75
C GLN A 58 -11.38 7.47 -12.05
N ASP A 59 -10.77 8.64 -12.04
CA ASP A 59 -10.07 9.16 -13.22
C ASP A 59 -8.78 8.41 -13.54
N ALA A 60 -8.24 7.66 -12.58
CA ALA A 60 -7.03 6.85 -12.77
C ALA A 60 -7.37 5.51 -13.40
N LEU A 61 -6.53 5.02 -14.30
CA LEU A 61 -6.69 3.69 -14.88
C LEU A 61 -6.50 2.62 -13.79
N PHE A 62 -7.30 1.57 -13.85
CA PHE A 62 -7.18 0.42 -12.97
C PHE A 62 -6.47 -0.74 -13.69
N GLY A 63 -5.51 -1.36 -13.04
CA GLY A 63 -4.78 -2.51 -13.56
C GLY A 63 -3.41 -2.60 -12.92
N LEU A 64 -2.65 -3.64 -13.27
CA LEU A 64 -1.28 -3.78 -12.79
C LEU A 64 -0.47 -2.52 -13.13
N ASP A 65 0.45 -2.16 -12.26
CA ASP A 65 1.31 -0.97 -12.31
C ASP A 65 0.60 0.33 -11.92
N SER A 66 -0.70 0.31 -11.72
CA SER A 66 -1.47 1.51 -11.40
C SER A 66 -1.50 1.76 -9.89
N VAL A 67 -1.56 3.03 -9.53
CA VAL A 67 -1.63 3.48 -8.14
C VAL A 67 -2.78 4.47 -8.02
N LEU A 68 -3.58 4.33 -6.97
CA LEU A 68 -4.58 5.32 -6.60
C LEU A 68 -4.34 5.73 -5.16
N CYS A 69 -4.16 7.03 -4.92
CA CYS A 69 -4.01 7.56 -3.58
C CYS A 69 -5.29 8.29 -3.18
N GLN A 70 -5.77 8.00 -1.98
CA GLN A 70 -6.92 8.67 -1.41
C GLN A 70 -6.55 9.36 -0.11
N ARG A 71 -7.21 10.46 0.20
CA ARG A 71 -7.01 11.17 1.45
C ARG A 71 -7.97 10.61 2.50
N LEU A 72 -7.43 10.18 3.64
CA LEU A 72 -8.23 9.66 4.75
C LEU A 72 -8.58 10.74 5.76
N ASP A 73 -7.66 11.66 6.02
CA ASP A 73 -7.90 12.86 6.83
C ASP A 73 -6.93 13.98 6.41
N THR A 74 -6.87 15.07 7.16
CA THR A 74 -6.06 16.23 6.78
C THR A 74 -4.57 15.94 6.69
N GLN A 75 -4.08 14.89 7.37
CA GLN A 75 -2.65 14.56 7.48
C GLN A 75 -2.38 13.11 7.14
N LEU A 76 -3.32 12.41 6.53
CA LEU A 76 -3.18 10.98 6.27
C LEU A 76 -3.73 10.62 4.89
N TRP A 77 -2.90 9.91 4.12
CA TRP A 77 -3.23 9.38 2.80
C TRP A 77 -3.06 7.88 2.76
N LEU A 78 -3.74 7.24 1.85
CA LEU A 78 -3.64 5.80 1.57
C LEU A 78 -3.38 5.61 0.08
N CYS A 79 -2.32 4.88 -0.26
CA CYS A 79 -2.05 4.52 -1.64
C CYS A 79 -2.36 3.05 -1.86
N HIS A 80 -3.25 2.79 -2.80
CA HIS A 80 -3.57 1.45 -3.28
C HIS A 80 -2.61 1.13 -4.42
N LEU A 81 -1.73 0.14 -4.20
CA LEU A 81 -0.71 -0.26 -5.17
C LEU A 81 -1.19 -1.52 -5.89
N CYS A 82 -1.59 -1.39 -7.15
CA CYS A 82 -2.09 -2.54 -7.90
C CYS A 82 -0.90 -3.36 -8.43
N ALA A 83 -0.36 -4.19 -7.57
CA ALA A 83 0.83 -4.99 -7.84
C ALA A 83 0.61 -6.49 -7.63
N GLN A 84 -0.65 -6.92 -7.51
CA GLN A 84 -0.99 -8.34 -7.37
C GLN A 84 -1.80 -8.80 -8.58
N ASN A 85 -1.25 -9.78 -9.28
CA ASN A 85 -1.89 -10.34 -10.47
C ASN A 85 -2.74 -11.54 -10.09
N GLY A 86 -4.05 -11.33 -10.07
CA GLY A 86 -5.01 -12.33 -9.65
C GLY A 86 -5.08 -12.51 -8.14
N VAL A 87 -5.79 -13.54 -7.72
CA VAL A 87 -5.99 -13.88 -6.31
C VAL A 87 -5.91 -15.40 -6.15
N GLY A 88 -5.75 -15.86 -4.90
CA GLY A 88 -5.71 -17.28 -4.58
C GLY A 88 -4.35 -17.70 -4.04
N ARG A 89 -4.36 -18.84 -3.35
CA ARG A 89 -3.18 -19.42 -2.75
C ARG A 89 -2.48 -20.38 -3.70
N GLY A 90 -1.29 -20.80 -3.33
CA GLY A 90 -0.56 -21.85 -4.04
C GLY A 90 0.42 -21.36 -5.07
N GLN A 91 0.39 -20.05 -5.39
CA GLN A 91 1.42 -19.44 -6.23
C GLN A 91 1.56 -17.96 -5.86
N ARG A 92 2.70 -17.39 -6.24
CA ARG A 92 2.95 -15.98 -5.99
C ARG A 92 2.05 -15.15 -6.88
N ARG A 93 1.28 -14.25 -6.25
CA ARG A 93 0.41 -13.30 -6.94
C ARG A 93 1.01 -11.90 -7.01
N VAL A 94 1.86 -11.51 -6.04
CA VAL A 94 2.55 -10.23 -6.13
C VAL A 94 3.54 -10.24 -7.29
N ASP A 95 3.48 -9.19 -8.10
CA ASP A 95 4.41 -8.98 -9.20
C ASP A 95 5.46 -7.97 -8.73
N TYR A 96 6.71 -8.40 -8.64
CA TYR A 96 7.77 -7.55 -8.07
C TYR A 96 8.10 -6.34 -8.93
N GLU A 97 8.07 -6.48 -10.25
CA GLU A 97 8.31 -5.33 -11.14
C GLU A 97 7.17 -4.32 -11.00
N SER A 98 5.93 -4.81 -10.97
CA SER A 98 4.77 -3.97 -10.75
C SER A 98 4.83 -3.27 -9.40
N LEU A 99 5.26 -3.97 -8.35
CA LEU A 99 5.41 -3.40 -7.02
C LEU A 99 6.42 -2.25 -7.02
N ALA A 100 7.58 -2.46 -7.64
CA ALA A 100 8.59 -1.40 -7.74
C ALA A 100 8.04 -0.19 -8.50
N TYR A 101 7.33 -0.42 -9.59
CA TYR A 101 6.71 0.63 -10.39
C TYR A 101 5.66 1.40 -9.58
N CYS A 102 4.79 0.67 -8.87
CA CYS A 102 3.77 1.28 -8.03
C CYS A 102 4.37 2.12 -6.90
N LEU A 103 5.43 1.64 -6.27
CA LEU A 103 6.09 2.38 -5.19
C LEU A 103 6.70 3.70 -5.70
N GLU A 104 7.30 3.69 -6.88
CA GLU A 104 7.75 4.94 -7.51
C GLU A 104 6.57 5.86 -7.81
N GLY A 105 5.45 5.31 -8.26
CA GLY A 105 4.22 6.07 -8.48
C GLY A 105 3.70 6.69 -7.19
N ALA A 106 3.76 5.97 -6.08
CA ALA A 106 3.35 6.49 -4.78
C ALA A 106 4.23 7.67 -4.35
N VAL A 107 5.53 7.61 -4.60
CA VAL A 107 6.44 8.73 -4.34
C VAL A 107 6.04 9.96 -5.17
N THR A 108 5.72 9.75 -6.44
CA THR A 108 5.31 10.84 -7.33
C THR A 108 3.99 11.47 -6.92
N LEU A 109 3.03 10.64 -6.46
CA LEU A 109 1.69 11.09 -6.08
C LEU A 109 1.62 11.61 -4.64
N ALA A 110 2.64 11.36 -3.84
CA ALA A 110 2.65 11.77 -2.44
C ALA A 110 2.57 13.30 -2.32
N PRO A 111 1.91 13.81 -1.27
CA PRO A 111 1.86 15.25 -1.06
C PRO A 111 3.23 15.82 -0.76
N SER A 112 3.49 17.02 -1.25
CA SER A 112 4.75 17.74 -0.97
C SER A 112 4.67 18.41 0.40
N LEU A 113 4.86 17.63 1.44
CA LEU A 113 4.78 18.11 2.82
C LEU A 113 6.08 17.79 3.56
N PRO A 114 6.55 18.71 4.42
CA PRO A 114 7.73 18.40 5.24
C PRO A 114 7.43 17.26 6.21
N LYS A 115 8.44 16.45 6.49
CA LYS A 115 8.37 15.34 7.44
C LYS A 115 7.38 14.23 7.04
N LEU A 116 7.05 14.12 5.76
CA LEU A 116 6.21 13.02 5.28
C LEU A 116 6.91 11.69 5.52
N SER A 117 6.15 10.70 6.00
CA SER A 117 6.64 9.34 6.20
C SER A 117 5.69 8.32 5.60
N PHE A 118 6.23 7.15 5.30
CA PHE A 118 5.46 6.05 4.71
C PHE A 118 5.32 4.91 5.70
N HIS A 119 4.15 4.30 5.74
CA HIS A 119 3.79 3.27 6.73
C HIS A 119 3.11 2.10 6.03
N LEU A 120 3.54 0.88 6.35
CA LEU A 120 3.01 -0.29 5.66
C LEU A 120 3.16 -1.55 6.51
N PRO A 121 2.25 -2.52 6.34
CA PRO A 121 2.49 -3.87 6.85
C PRO A 121 3.51 -4.57 5.94
N ARG A 122 3.78 -5.86 6.16
CA ARG A 122 4.64 -6.64 5.26
C ARG A 122 3.89 -6.95 3.96
N ILE A 123 3.80 -5.94 3.11
CA ILE A 123 3.04 -6.00 1.86
C ILE A 123 3.53 -7.12 0.95
N GLY A 124 2.60 -7.70 0.19
CA GLY A 124 2.92 -8.70 -0.83
C GLY A 124 3.26 -10.09 -0.31
N THR A 125 3.30 -10.30 1.02
CA THR A 125 3.79 -11.58 1.60
C THR A 125 2.70 -12.48 2.15
N GLY A 126 1.49 -11.97 2.40
CA GLY A 126 0.37 -12.76 2.85
C GLY A 126 -0.23 -13.56 1.68
N TYR A 127 -1.42 -13.19 1.25
CA TYR A 127 -2.06 -13.81 0.10
C TYR A 127 -1.31 -13.55 -1.21
N GLY A 128 -0.49 -12.50 -1.26
CA GLY A 128 0.36 -12.25 -2.41
C GLY A 128 1.46 -13.26 -2.62
N GLY A 129 1.84 -14.01 -1.58
CA GLY A 129 2.79 -15.12 -1.66
C GLY A 129 4.23 -14.71 -1.94
N GLY A 130 4.57 -13.42 -1.77
CA GLY A 130 5.91 -12.93 -2.05
C GLY A 130 6.88 -13.16 -0.90
N SER A 131 8.18 -13.06 -1.23
CA SER A 131 9.27 -13.10 -0.27
C SER A 131 9.48 -11.71 0.33
N TRP A 132 9.46 -11.61 1.66
CA TRP A 132 9.72 -10.32 2.32
C TRP A 132 11.10 -9.77 1.99
N LYS A 133 12.11 -10.64 1.91
CA LYS A 133 13.46 -10.20 1.58
C LYS A 133 13.50 -9.47 0.22
N THR A 134 12.76 -9.97 -0.76
CA THR A 134 12.66 -9.33 -2.08
C THR A 134 11.90 -8.01 -1.98
N VAL A 135 10.78 -7.99 -1.26
CA VAL A 135 9.99 -6.75 -1.06
C VAL A 135 10.81 -5.70 -0.32
N GLU A 136 11.52 -6.11 0.73
CA GLU A 136 12.39 -5.20 1.49
C GLU A 136 13.43 -4.54 0.59
N ALA A 137 14.08 -5.32 -0.27
CA ALA A 137 15.07 -4.77 -1.20
C ALA A 137 14.44 -3.73 -2.15
N ILE A 138 13.21 -3.97 -2.59
CA ILE A 138 12.48 -3.02 -3.43
C ILE A 138 12.17 -1.74 -2.63
N LEU A 139 11.70 -1.88 -1.39
CA LEU A 139 11.41 -0.72 -0.54
C LEU A 139 12.65 0.15 -0.32
N LEU A 140 13.81 -0.48 -0.08
CA LEU A 140 15.04 0.23 0.19
C LEU A 140 15.50 1.10 -1.00
N ARG A 141 15.18 0.71 -2.22
CA ARG A 141 15.56 1.48 -3.40
C ARG A 141 14.46 2.38 -3.94
N THR A 142 13.27 2.36 -3.34
CA THR A 142 12.14 3.19 -3.75
C THR A 142 11.78 4.18 -2.66
N VAL A 143 10.70 3.91 -1.90
CA VAL A 143 10.19 4.87 -0.90
C VAL A 143 11.20 5.13 0.22
N ALA A 144 11.85 4.09 0.73
CA ALA A 144 12.79 4.24 1.84
C ALA A 144 14.10 4.92 1.44
N ALA A 145 14.39 5.01 0.14
CA ALA A 145 15.53 5.80 -0.34
C ALA A 145 15.30 7.29 -0.20
N ARG A 146 14.04 7.74 -0.06
CA ARG A 146 13.67 9.15 -0.08
C ARG A 146 12.95 9.63 1.16
N PHE A 147 12.26 8.74 1.88
CA PHE A 147 11.41 9.10 3.02
C PHE A 147 11.61 8.13 4.16
N PRO A 148 11.45 8.59 5.42
CA PRO A 148 11.32 7.67 6.54
C PRO A 148 10.18 6.69 6.26
N THR A 149 10.45 5.40 6.39
CA THR A 149 9.51 4.34 6.05
C THR A 149 9.46 3.34 7.19
N TYR A 150 8.26 3.02 7.63
CA TYR A 150 8.02 2.16 8.80
C TYR A 150 7.25 0.92 8.37
N VAL A 151 7.82 -0.24 8.67
CA VAL A 151 7.18 -1.53 8.45
C VAL A 151 6.66 -2.05 9.77
N TYR A 152 5.39 -2.46 9.80
CA TYR A 152 4.70 -2.85 11.01
C TYR A 152 4.46 -4.35 11.08
N ASP A 153 4.81 -4.92 12.22
CA ASP A 153 4.37 -6.25 12.61
C ASP A 153 3.28 -6.09 13.68
N LEU A 154 2.24 -6.89 13.62
CA LEU A 154 1.19 -6.87 14.62
C LEU A 154 1.71 -7.36 15.97
N PRO A 155 1.18 -6.82 17.09
CA PRO A 155 1.56 -7.28 18.42
C PRO A 155 1.18 -8.72 18.70
#